data_ddb51c65a042984997440c3555c16e1b
#
_entry.id   ddb51c65a042984997440c3555c16e1b
#
_cell.length_a   1.000
_cell.length_b   1.000
_cell.length_c   1.000
_cell.angle_alpha   90.00
_cell.angle_beta   90.00
_cell.angle_gamma   90.00
#
_symmetry.space_group_name_H-M   'P 1'
#
loop_
_entity.id
_entity.type
_entity.pdbx_description
1 polymer ?
#
loop_
_entity_poly.entity_id
_entity_poly.type
_entity_poly.pdbx_seq_one_letter_code
_entity_poly.pdbx_strand_id
1 'polypeptide(L)'
;MPKEREKVKCKTELEFITEVADDCVANLKDKDREHLIRNPYAIDYHFSYCLYIRNHYIHNRDFSDVDFWTEPDDLSSEIIRMIFAKLIPEYDYDNQFIENLFDDKRFIQLRQEYRAIYGDYPVAMVEEYKEGISFEPALFMSEISSSNNVDINKEIEVSKKNHEKSCAHIEKLLKKLAEKVWRLDQLRQTAEECGIDYEELIPKIQEIQKILFEDREYIPVEVCLLPYKKAIGQKRYIEYRRRLSKLLEEHPRLMEKLDLSYFNDRVLAKVVLKYRWPLGLLPQYQDDEVMVRYSLSHSGEAIEFASKRFQNNREWVKFAIEHSANGTIMYLDCMKPYRKDKELVYLACKVERWNFVYVDKSYRDDFELAKLCMEQVGNLNTIYEYMSARLRGNKELAMLDLQEDFPNTEYYSSKLRNDDEIAATLFRLHGADSWAWHHMSKRLKKKYKIEEM
;
A
#
# COMPACT_ATOMS: atom_id res chain seq x y z
N MET A 1 -7.94 -22.27 41.73
CA MET A 1 -7.71 -20.82 41.69
C MET A 1 -6.50 -20.60 40.79
N PRO A 2 -6.53 -19.70 39.81
CA PRO A 2 -5.30 -19.35 39.07
C PRO A 2 -4.30 -18.81 40.11
N LYS A 3 -3.04 -19.25 40.06
CA LYS A 3 -1.96 -18.67 40.87
C LYS A 3 -1.87 -17.19 40.45
N GLU A 4 -1.87 -16.27 41.47
CA GLU A 4 -1.56 -14.88 41.21
C GLU A 4 -0.19 -14.81 40.57
N ARG A 5 -0.08 -14.06 39.45
CA ARG A 5 1.20 -13.81 38.79
C ARG A 5 2.06 -12.90 39.69
N GLU A 6 3.32 -13.23 39.80
CA GLU A 6 4.27 -12.40 40.56
C GLU A 6 4.54 -11.09 39.83
N LYS A 7 4.42 -9.94 40.51
CA LYS A 7 4.67 -8.63 39.91
C LYS A 7 6.16 -8.42 39.63
N VAL A 8 6.46 -7.88 38.47
CA VAL A 8 7.83 -7.45 38.11
C VAL A 8 8.21 -6.24 38.94
N LYS A 9 9.39 -6.27 39.55
CA LYS A 9 9.91 -5.21 40.44
C LYS A 9 10.92 -4.29 39.77
N CYS A 10 11.43 -4.68 38.57
CA CYS A 10 12.39 -3.91 37.81
C CYS A 10 11.76 -2.62 37.28
N LYS A 11 12.52 -1.54 37.25
CA LYS A 11 12.05 -0.23 36.78
C LYS A 11 12.27 -0.03 35.29
N THR A 12 13.23 -0.75 34.71
CA THR A 12 13.57 -0.67 33.29
C THR A 12 13.61 -2.06 32.67
N GLU A 13 13.43 -2.14 31.37
CA GLU A 13 13.52 -3.37 30.58
C GLU A 13 14.91 -4.00 30.73
N LEU A 14 15.98 -3.20 30.66
CA LEU A 14 17.35 -3.67 30.81
C LEU A 14 17.63 -4.25 32.20
N GLU A 15 17.05 -3.68 33.26
CA GLU A 15 17.12 -4.28 34.61
C GLU A 15 16.48 -5.65 34.65
N PHE A 16 15.31 -5.81 34.03
CA PHE A 16 14.62 -7.09 33.95
C PHE A 16 15.41 -8.14 33.15
N ILE A 17 15.88 -7.75 31.95
CA ILE A 17 16.73 -8.60 31.09
C ILE A 17 17.96 -9.07 31.86
N THR A 18 18.62 -8.15 32.57
CA THR A 18 19.83 -8.44 33.35
C THR A 18 19.56 -9.39 34.52
N GLU A 19 18.50 -9.15 35.29
CA GLU A 19 18.09 -10.01 36.43
C GLU A 19 17.78 -11.45 35.96
N VAL A 20 17.00 -11.59 34.90
CA VAL A 20 16.64 -12.91 34.36
C VAL A 20 17.86 -13.62 33.77
N ALA A 21 18.72 -12.90 33.06
CA ALA A 21 19.95 -13.47 32.51
C ALA A 21 20.91 -13.94 33.63
N ASP A 22 21.02 -13.19 34.73
CA ASP A 22 21.82 -13.61 35.90
C ASP A 22 21.30 -14.89 36.53
N ASP A 23 19.99 -14.98 36.72
CA ASP A 23 19.37 -16.19 37.27
C ASP A 23 19.55 -17.40 36.32
N CYS A 24 19.36 -17.20 35.01
CA CYS A 24 19.60 -18.22 34.00
C CYS A 24 21.06 -18.71 34.05
N VAL A 25 22.04 -17.79 34.04
CA VAL A 25 23.48 -18.14 34.08
C VAL A 25 23.85 -18.89 35.36
N ALA A 26 23.29 -18.50 36.50
CA ALA A 26 23.53 -19.15 37.79
C ALA A 26 23.03 -20.59 37.82
N ASN A 27 21.94 -20.88 37.07
CA ASN A 27 21.30 -22.21 37.05
C ASN A 27 21.75 -23.10 35.86
N LEU A 28 22.63 -22.60 34.96
CA LEU A 28 23.13 -23.37 33.82
C LEU A 28 24.01 -24.55 34.27
N LYS A 29 23.76 -25.72 33.70
CA LYS A 29 24.66 -26.89 33.81
C LYS A 29 25.92 -26.65 32.95
N ASP A 30 27.03 -27.22 33.32
CA ASP A 30 28.31 -27.03 32.60
C ASP A 30 28.20 -27.34 31.09
N LYS A 31 27.48 -28.46 30.75
CA LYS A 31 27.28 -28.86 29.36
C LYS A 31 26.47 -27.82 28.56
N ASP A 32 25.46 -27.22 29.17
CA ASP A 32 24.61 -26.23 28.54
C ASP A 32 25.36 -24.90 28.39
N ARG A 33 26.19 -24.55 29.38
CA ARG A 33 27.09 -23.41 29.35
C ARG A 33 28.12 -23.52 28.20
N GLU A 34 28.77 -24.68 28.06
CA GLU A 34 29.66 -24.91 26.95
C GLU A 34 28.97 -24.82 25.58
N HIS A 35 27.74 -25.33 25.49
CA HIS A 35 26.96 -25.26 24.26
C HIS A 35 26.62 -23.82 23.86
N LEU A 36 26.17 -23.00 24.81
CA LEU A 36 25.86 -21.58 24.58
C LEU A 36 27.12 -20.79 24.17
N ILE A 37 28.27 -21.07 24.79
CA ILE A 37 29.54 -20.42 24.45
C ILE A 37 29.98 -20.75 23.03
N ARG A 38 29.79 -22.01 22.59
CA ARG A 38 30.18 -22.47 21.26
C ARG A 38 29.25 -21.95 20.15
N ASN A 39 27.98 -21.69 20.47
CA ASN A 39 26.94 -21.31 19.53
C ASN A 39 26.18 -20.06 20.01
N PRO A 40 26.80 -18.88 20.05
CA PRO A 40 26.22 -17.69 20.66
C PRO A 40 25.24 -16.95 19.72
N TYR A 41 24.23 -17.66 19.20
CA TYR A 41 23.26 -17.10 18.25
C TYR A 41 21.84 -17.22 18.78
N ALA A 42 21.24 -16.10 19.15
CA ALA A 42 19.94 -16.06 19.83
C ALA A 42 18.83 -16.78 19.06
N ILE A 43 18.84 -16.70 17.72
CA ILE A 43 17.79 -17.31 16.87
C ILE A 43 17.74 -18.84 17.01
N ASP A 44 18.88 -19.50 17.22
CA ASP A 44 18.93 -20.95 17.35
C ASP A 44 18.21 -21.45 18.58
N TYR A 45 18.01 -20.57 19.55
CA TYR A 45 17.38 -20.89 20.82
C TYR A 45 15.91 -20.47 20.88
N HIS A 46 15.34 -19.89 19.81
CA HIS A 46 13.98 -19.38 19.78
C HIS A 46 12.93 -20.41 20.22
N PHE A 47 13.01 -21.63 19.70
CA PHE A 47 12.11 -22.74 20.04
C PHE A 47 12.60 -23.66 21.17
N SER A 48 13.73 -23.32 21.79
CA SER A 48 14.31 -24.09 22.89
C SER A 48 14.48 -23.24 24.15
N TYR A 49 15.63 -22.64 24.36
CA TYR A 49 15.92 -21.89 25.59
C TYR A 49 15.11 -20.59 25.70
N CYS A 50 14.84 -19.89 24.61
CA CYS A 50 13.94 -18.74 24.62
C CYS A 50 12.51 -19.12 25.00
N LEU A 51 12.02 -20.30 24.55
CA LEU A 51 10.72 -20.82 24.97
C LEU A 51 10.71 -21.13 26.49
N TYR A 52 11.80 -21.69 27.02
CA TYR A 52 11.96 -21.89 28.44
C TYR A 52 11.91 -20.57 29.21
N ILE A 53 12.65 -19.55 28.75
CA ILE A 53 12.64 -18.19 29.34
C ILE A 53 11.23 -17.60 29.31
N ARG A 54 10.53 -17.66 28.18
CA ARG A 54 9.13 -17.18 28.09
C ARG A 54 8.23 -17.82 29.11
N ASN A 55 8.26 -19.13 29.22
CA ASN A 55 7.39 -19.89 30.12
C ASN A 55 7.72 -19.68 31.60
N HIS A 56 8.98 -19.55 31.98
CA HIS A 56 9.40 -19.45 33.36
C HIS A 56 9.45 -18.03 33.89
N TYR A 57 9.88 -17.07 33.07
CA TYR A 57 10.19 -15.71 33.53
C TYR A 57 9.24 -14.65 32.96
N ILE A 58 8.60 -14.88 31.81
CA ILE A 58 7.78 -13.85 31.15
C ILE A 58 6.28 -14.14 31.35
N HIS A 59 5.77 -15.27 30.85
CA HIS A 59 4.31 -15.56 30.89
C HIS A 59 3.71 -15.71 32.29
N ASN A 60 4.53 -16.02 33.28
CA ASN A 60 4.09 -16.21 34.68
C ASN A 60 4.24 -14.93 35.52
N ARG A 61 4.70 -13.79 34.96
CA ARG A 61 4.85 -12.52 35.66
C ARG A 61 3.81 -11.51 35.23
N ASP A 62 3.56 -10.54 36.11
CA ASP A 62 2.67 -9.41 35.89
C ASP A 62 3.50 -8.15 35.63
N PHE A 63 3.39 -7.60 34.44
CA PHE A 63 4.09 -6.41 33.96
C PHE A 63 3.25 -5.13 34.07
N SER A 64 2.11 -5.16 34.75
CA SER A 64 1.16 -4.02 34.81
C SER A 64 1.75 -2.75 35.45
N ASP A 65 2.78 -2.88 36.27
CA ASP A 65 3.38 -1.76 37.04
C ASP A 65 4.70 -1.27 36.43
N VAL A 66 5.09 -1.77 35.25
CA VAL A 66 6.34 -1.38 34.56
C VAL A 66 6.04 -0.59 33.30
N ASP A 67 6.87 0.39 32.99
CA ASP A 67 6.72 1.30 31.84
C ASP A 67 7.58 0.84 30.65
N PHE A 68 7.60 -0.48 30.42
CA PHE A 68 8.23 -1.04 29.22
C PHE A 68 7.36 -2.19 28.70
N TRP A 69 7.29 -2.28 27.38
CA TRP A 69 6.57 -3.34 26.71
C TRP A 69 7.40 -3.86 25.55
N THR A 70 7.75 -5.10 25.64
CA THR A 70 8.34 -5.87 24.54
C THR A 70 7.55 -7.16 24.39
N GLU A 71 7.30 -7.59 23.17
CA GLU A 71 6.66 -8.86 22.90
C GLU A 71 7.45 -10.00 23.58
N PRO A 72 6.81 -11.03 24.15
CA PRO A 72 7.51 -12.10 24.87
C PRO A 72 8.60 -12.79 24.07
N ASP A 73 8.45 -12.87 22.74
CA ASP A 73 9.44 -13.46 21.84
C ASP A 73 10.70 -12.60 21.74
N ASP A 74 10.52 -11.27 21.57
CA ASP A 74 11.61 -10.33 21.50
C ASP A 74 12.34 -10.23 22.83
N LEU A 75 11.59 -10.11 23.94
CA LEU A 75 12.15 -10.04 25.27
C LEU A 75 12.99 -11.28 25.63
N SER A 76 12.53 -12.48 25.24
CA SER A 76 13.28 -13.72 25.45
C SER A 76 14.57 -13.77 24.61
N SER A 77 14.55 -13.17 23.42
CA SER A 77 15.71 -13.07 22.56
C SER A 77 16.75 -12.09 23.11
N GLU A 78 16.32 -10.98 23.70
CA GLU A 78 17.23 -10.06 24.39
C GLU A 78 17.84 -10.65 25.65
N ILE A 79 17.06 -11.44 26.41
CA ILE A 79 17.58 -12.15 27.59
C ILE A 79 18.66 -13.16 27.17
N ILE A 80 18.46 -13.94 26.09
CA ILE A 80 19.49 -14.89 25.64
C ILE A 80 20.76 -14.19 25.17
N ARG A 81 20.66 -13.02 24.52
CA ARG A 81 21.80 -12.20 24.15
C ARG A 81 22.56 -11.72 25.39
N MET A 82 21.87 -11.29 26.43
CA MET A 82 22.48 -10.92 27.70
C MET A 82 23.18 -12.09 28.39
N ILE A 83 22.64 -13.31 28.28
CA ILE A 83 23.29 -14.53 28.74
C ILE A 83 24.61 -14.73 28.00
N PHE A 84 24.64 -14.57 26.67
CA PHE A 84 25.89 -14.65 25.93
C PHE A 84 26.92 -13.60 26.39
N ALA A 85 26.49 -12.34 26.57
CA ALA A 85 27.36 -11.28 27.07
C ALA A 85 27.98 -11.60 28.46
N LYS A 86 27.24 -12.35 29.27
CA LYS A 86 27.75 -12.79 30.59
C LYS A 86 28.66 -14.02 30.53
N LEU A 87 28.53 -14.86 29.52
CA LEU A 87 29.28 -16.08 29.34
C LEU A 87 30.55 -15.90 28.50
N ILE A 88 30.55 -14.95 27.60
CA ILE A 88 31.61 -14.73 26.60
C ILE A 88 32.14 -13.31 26.76
N PRO A 89 33.39 -13.15 27.25
CA PRO A 89 33.95 -11.83 27.53
C PRO A 89 34.02 -10.88 26.32
N GLU A 90 34.20 -11.44 25.12
CA GLU A 90 34.30 -10.69 23.88
C GLU A 90 32.90 -10.48 23.19
N TYR A 91 31.85 -10.92 23.83
CA TYR A 91 30.49 -10.76 23.28
C TYR A 91 30.02 -9.32 23.44
N ASP A 92 29.90 -8.61 22.34
CA ASP A 92 29.37 -7.25 22.32
C ASP A 92 27.84 -7.30 22.22
N TYR A 93 27.16 -7.06 23.31
CA TYR A 93 25.70 -7.07 23.40
C TYR A 93 25.05 -6.10 22.44
N ASP A 94 25.71 -4.97 22.17
CA ASP A 94 25.15 -3.90 21.33
C ASP A 94 25.53 -4.02 19.84
N ASN A 95 26.66 -4.64 19.48
CA ASN A 95 27.22 -4.55 18.12
C ASN A 95 27.66 -5.84 17.45
N GLN A 96 27.46 -7.02 18.02
CA GLN A 96 28.17 -8.23 17.59
C GLN A 96 27.77 -8.88 16.27
N PHE A 97 26.85 -8.31 15.52
CA PHE A 97 26.29 -9.02 14.38
C PHE A 97 26.98 -8.76 13.04
N ILE A 98 27.87 -7.79 12.98
CA ILE A 98 28.21 -7.15 11.71
C ILE A 98 29.57 -7.54 11.15
N GLU A 99 30.55 -7.73 12.02
CA GLU A 99 31.95 -7.80 11.55
C GLU A 99 32.35 -9.06 10.80
N ASN A 100 31.59 -10.12 10.93
CA ASN A 100 31.97 -11.42 10.34
C ASN A 100 31.20 -11.81 9.07
N LEU A 101 30.35 -10.95 8.53
CA LEU A 101 29.58 -11.29 7.34
C LEU A 101 30.45 -11.29 6.07
N PHE A 102 31.48 -10.47 6.06
CA PHE A 102 32.40 -10.38 4.92
C PHE A 102 33.78 -9.92 5.42
N ASP A 103 34.81 -10.69 5.16
CA ASP A 103 36.21 -10.37 5.46
C ASP A 103 36.75 -9.19 4.62
N ASP A 104 35.96 -8.65 3.71
CA ASP A 104 36.33 -7.51 2.87
C ASP A 104 36.08 -6.20 3.61
N LYS A 105 37.19 -5.54 4.02
CA LYS A 105 37.18 -4.24 4.69
C LYS A 105 36.37 -3.17 3.93
N ARG A 106 36.35 -3.21 2.62
CA ARG A 106 35.58 -2.29 1.77
C ARG A 106 34.08 -2.54 1.93
N PHE A 107 33.67 -3.79 1.99
CA PHE A 107 32.28 -4.14 2.20
C PHE A 107 31.79 -3.73 3.57
N ILE A 108 32.61 -3.87 4.62
CA ILE A 108 32.31 -3.40 5.98
C ILE A 108 32.11 -1.87 5.97
N GLN A 109 32.99 -1.12 5.32
CA GLN A 109 32.89 0.34 5.23
C GLN A 109 31.61 0.75 4.47
N LEU A 110 31.33 0.16 3.32
CA LEU A 110 30.14 0.43 2.53
C LEU A 110 28.86 0.08 3.30
N ARG A 111 28.90 -0.94 4.11
CA ARG A 111 27.80 -1.35 4.96
C ARG A 111 27.52 -0.36 6.09
N GLN A 112 28.56 0.20 6.72
CA GLN A 112 28.42 1.27 7.69
C GLN A 112 27.82 2.53 7.05
N GLU A 113 28.25 2.89 5.86
CA GLU A 113 27.67 3.97 5.07
C GLU A 113 26.21 3.68 4.70
N TYR A 114 25.92 2.47 4.29
CA TYR A 114 24.54 2.03 4.03
C TYR A 114 23.67 2.18 5.27
N ARG A 115 24.17 1.79 6.44
CA ARG A 115 23.50 1.94 7.73
C ARG A 115 23.26 3.40 8.08
N ALA A 116 24.23 4.28 7.87
CA ALA A 116 24.10 5.72 8.10
C ALA A 116 23.05 6.37 7.18
N ILE A 117 22.89 5.87 5.96
CA ILE A 117 21.94 6.40 4.96
C ILE A 117 20.53 5.84 5.17
N TYR A 118 20.38 4.55 5.43
CA TYR A 118 19.12 3.82 5.38
C TYR A 118 18.56 3.39 6.74
N GLY A 119 19.32 3.62 7.83
CA GLY A 119 18.97 3.13 9.15
C GLY A 119 19.26 1.65 9.37
N ASP A 120 19.02 1.18 10.58
CA ASP A 120 19.43 -0.16 11.03
C ASP A 120 18.55 -1.29 10.51
N TYR A 121 17.29 -1.02 10.24
CA TYR A 121 16.28 -2.06 10.06
C TYR A 121 16.59 -3.14 8.99
N PRO A 122 17.02 -2.85 7.74
CA PRO A 122 17.29 -3.94 6.79
C PRO A 122 18.60 -4.66 7.07
N VAL A 123 19.52 -3.98 7.76
CA VAL A 123 20.85 -4.49 8.10
C VAL A 123 20.76 -5.35 9.35
N ALA A 124 20.08 -4.88 10.39
CA ALA A 124 19.85 -5.62 11.63
C ALA A 124 19.16 -6.97 11.39
N MET A 125 18.10 -7.02 10.58
CA MET A 125 17.43 -8.29 10.25
C MET A 125 18.34 -9.31 9.55
N VAL A 126 19.35 -8.84 8.79
CA VAL A 126 20.29 -9.69 8.08
C VAL A 126 21.44 -10.11 8.98
N GLU A 127 21.78 -9.26 9.94
CA GLU A 127 22.88 -9.46 10.89
C GLU A 127 22.54 -10.42 12.02
N GLU A 128 21.28 -10.56 12.37
CA GLU A 128 20.80 -11.55 13.33
C GLU A 128 20.94 -13.01 12.86
N TYR A 129 21.26 -13.22 11.59
CA TYR A 129 21.28 -14.53 10.98
C TYR A 129 22.67 -14.84 10.40
N LYS A 130 23.50 -15.46 11.16
CA LYS A 130 24.81 -15.91 10.71
C LYS A 130 24.81 -17.27 10.02
N GLU A 131 25.72 -17.41 9.07
CA GLU A 131 25.94 -18.67 8.33
C GLU A 131 26.34 -19.83 9.24
N GLY A 132 25.84 -21.01 8.89
CA GLY A 132 26.47 -22.29 9.23
C GLY A 132 26.22 -22.83 10.62
N ILE A 133 25.15 -22.44 11.30
CA ILE A 133 24.85 -22.99 12.60
C ILE A 133 24.22 -24.37 12.49
N SER A 134 24.91 -25.37 12.97
CA SER A 134 24.34 -26.69 13.16
C SER A 134 23.28 -26.61 14.27
N PHE A 135 22.03 -26.73 13.87
CA PHE A 135 20.92 -26.84 14.78
C PHE A 135 20.96 -28.18 15.51
N GLU A 136 21.33 -28.16 16.79
CA GLU A 136 21.20 -29.31 17.67
C GLU A 136 20.07 -29.08 18.71
N PRO A 137 18.81 -29.36 18.36
CA PRO A 137 17.68 -29.14 19.25
C PRO A 137 17.63 -30.10 20.45
N ALA A 138 18.49 -31.11 20.46
CA ALA A 138 18.34 -32.24 21.32
C ALA A 138 18.56 -32.00 22.82
N LEU A 139 19.33 -30.96 23.18
CA LEU A 139 19.75 -30.77 24.57
C LEU A 139 18.67 -30.15 25.45
N PHE A 140 17.85 -29.23 24.93
CA PHE A 140 16.80 -28.57 25.73
C PHE A 140 15.42 -29.18 25.59
N MET A 141 15.14 -29.89 24.49
CA MET A 141 13.83 -30.54 24.27
C MET A 141 13.58 -31.75 25.13
N SER A 142 14.62 -32.42 25.60
CA SER A 142 14.49 -33.62 26.45
C SER A 142 13.93 -33.32 27.85
N GLU A 143 14.10 -32.09 28.37
CA GLU A 143 13.55 -31.71 29.67
C GLU A 143 12.10 -31.16 29.58
N ILE A 144 11.72 -30.58 28.47
CA ILE A 144 10.37 -30.01 28.22
C ILE A 144 9.36 -31.13 27.91
N SER A 145 9.80 -32.21 27.27
CA SER A 145 8.92 -33.28 26.79
C SER A 145 8.45 -34.29 27.89
N SER A 146 8.96 -34.18 29.09
CA SER A 146 8.53 -35.05 30.18
C SER A 146 7.10 -34.82 30.66
N SER A 147 6.43 -33.79 30.17
CA SER A 147 5.07 -33.42 30.60
C SER A 147 3.94 -33.61 29.59
N ASN A 148 4.20 -33.87 28.32
CA ASN A 148 3.17 -34.03 27.30
C ASN A 148 3.58 -35.08 26.24
N ASN A 149 2.63 -35.96 25.87
CA ASN A 149 2.74 -37.03 24.86
C ASN A 149 2.99 -36.46 23.42
N VAL A 150 4.05 -35.72 23.22
CA VAL A 150 4.40 -35.13 21.92
C VAL A 150 5.52 -35.97 21.29
N ASP A 151 5.37 -36.30 20.01
CA ASP A 151 6.38 -37.02 19.24
C ASP A 151 7.56 -36.07 18.93
N ILE A 152 8.55 -36.13 19.82
CA ILE A 152 9.77 -35.28 19.80
C ILE A 152 10.49 -35.35 18.46
N ASN A 153 10.55 -36.52 17.81
CA ASN A 153 11.24 -36.71 16.54
C ASN A 153 10.55 -35.93 15.43
N LYS A 154 9.22 -35.85 15.45
CA LYS A 154 8.43 -35.10 14.49
C LYS A 154 8.59 -33.57 14.67
N GLU A 155 8.67 -33.12 15.92
CA GLU A 155 8.93 -31.70 16.21
C GLU A 155 10.35 -31.27 15.84
N ILE A 156 11.36 -32.12 16.07
CA ILE A 156 12.72 -31.91 15.64
C ILE A 156 12.79 -31.80 14.11
N GLU A 157 12.09 -32.66 13.38
CA GLU A 157 12.08 -32.66 11.92
C GLU A 157 11.37 -31.41 11.35
N VAL A 158 10.27 -30.99 11.98
CA VAL A 158 9.56 -29.73 11.64
C VAL A 158 10.45 -28.52 11.93
N SER A 159 11.15 -28.50 13.03
CA SER A 159 12.05 -27.43 13.43
C SER A 159 13.28 -27.33 12.49
N LYS A 160 13.91 -28.45 12.12
CA LYS A 160 14.97 -28.48 11.11
C LYS A 160 14.51 -27.92 9.77
N LYS A 161 13.33 -28.34 9.31
CA LYS A 161 12.75 -27.84 8.05
C LYS A 161 12.40 -26.37 8.08
N ASN A 162 11.97 -25.85 9.21
CA ASN A 162 11.71 -24.41 9.39
C ASN A 162 13.01 -23.63 9.44
N HIS A 163 14.05 -24.14 10.10
CA HIS A 163 15.38 -23.57 10.11
C HIS A 163 15.99 -23.49 8.71
N GLU A 164 15.96 -24.59 7.92
CA GLU A 164 16.41 -24.61 6.52
C GLU A 164 15.69 -23.54 5.67
N LYS A 165 14.37 -23.39 5.86
CA LYS A 165 13.59 -22.34 5.16
C LYS A 165 14.00 -20.93 5.60
N SER A 166 14.27 -20.74 6.87
CA SER A 166 14.74 -19.47 7.41
C SER A 166 16.13 -19.13 6.85
N CYS A 167 17.07 -20.06 6.87
CA CYS A 167 18.39 -19.89 6.29
C CYS A 167 18.32 -19.50 4.80
N ALA A 168 17.50 -20.21 4.01
CA ALA A 168 17.30 -19.89 2.59
C ALA A 168 16.70 -18.49 2.38
N HIS A 169 15.78 -18.08 3.25
CA HIS A 169 15.20 -16.72 3.21
C HIS A 169 16.26 -15.66 3.48
N ILE A 170 17.10 -15.91 4.46
CA ILE A 170 18.19 -15.02 4.89
C ILE A 170 19.26 -14.90 3.81
N GLU A 171 19.70 -16.01 3.22
CA GLU A 171 20.62 -15.96 2.08
C GLU A 171 20.08 -15.07 0.96
N LYS A 172 18.78 -15.14 0.72
CA LYS A 172 18.12 -14.28 -0.27
C LYS A 172 18.14 -12.79 0.14
N LEU A 173 17.96 -12.50 1.42
CA LEU A 173 18.06 -11.14 1.96
C LEU A 173 19.50 -10.63 1.91
N LEU A 174 20.49 -11.45 2.27
CA LEU A 174 21.91 -11.15 2.19
C LEU A 174 22.34 -10.81 0.75
N LYS A 175 21.93 -11.62 -0.22
CA LYS A 175 22.19 -11.34 -1.65
C LYS A 175 21.61 -10.01 -2.08
N LYS A 176 20.38 -9.71 -1.67
CA LYS A 176 19.75 -8.41 -1.95
C LYS A 176 20.46 -7.25 -1.28
N LEU A 177 20.93 -7.43 -0.04
CA LEU A 177 21.68 -6.40 0.68
C LEU A 177 23.04 -6.16 -0.02
N ALA A 178 23.76 -7.23 -0.35
CA ALA A 178 25.01 -7.13 -1.09
C ALA A 178 24.84 -6.35 -2.42
N GLU A 179 23.80 -6.67 -3.19
CA GLU A 179 23.47 -5.93 -4.41
C GLU A 179 23.23 -4.44 -4.15
N LYS A 180 22.55 -4.09 -3.06
CA LYS A 180 22.28 -2.70 -2.70
C LYS A 180 23.57 -1.96 -2.31
N VAL A 181 24.42 -2.58 -1.51
CA VAL A 181 25.70 -2.01 -1.10
C VAL A 181 26.63 -1.77 -2.30
N TRP A 182 26.75 -2.74 -3.20
CA TRP A 182 27.52 -2.60 -4.43
C TRP A 182 26.98 -1.50 -5.35
N ARG A 183 25.67 -1.29 -5.37
CA ARG A 183 25.08 -0.18 -6.14
C ARG A 183 25.40 1.18 -5.57
N LEU A 184 25.50 1.33 -4.25
CA LEU A 184 25.96 2.57 -3.64
C LEU A 184 27.42 2.88 -3.98
N ASP A 185 28.27 1.88 -3.99
CA ASP A 185 29.67 2.04 -4.41
C ASP A 185 29.77 2.45 -5.89
N GLN A 186 28.98 1.83 -6.76
CA GLN A 186 28.89 2.24 -8.17
C GLN A 186 28.38 3.67 -8.32
N LEU A 187 27.41 4.07 -7.52
CA LEU A 187 26.89 5.44 -7.51
C LEU A 187 27.99 6.44 -7.09
N ARG A 188 28.75 6.13 -6.03
CA ARG A 188 29.89 6.94 -5.58
C ARG A 188 30.93 7.09 -6.69
N GLN A 189 31.36 5.98 -7.29
CA GLN A 189 32.31 6.01 -8.39
C GLN A 189 31.81 6.85 -9.57
N THR A 190 30.52 6.71 -9.91
CA THR A 190 29.91 7.51 -10.97
C THR A 190 29.88 9.01 -10.62
N ALA A 191 29.59 9.36 -9.37
CA ALA A 191 29.60 10.74 -8.89
C ALA A 191 31.00 11.34 -8.99
N GLU A 192 32.04 10.62 -8.48
CA GLU A 192 33.44 11.02 -8.56
C GLU A 192 33.92 11.21 -10.01
N GLU A 193 33.64 10.24 -10.91
CA GLU A 193 33.95 10.35 -12.34
C GLU A 193 33.31 11.57 -13.01
N CYS A 194 32.14 11.97 -12.53
CA CYS A 194 31.37 13.10 -13.07
C CYS A 194 31.66 14.41 -12.35
N GLY A 195 32.55 14.44 -11.35
CA GLY A 195 32.83 15.64 -10.54
C GLY A 195 31.64 16.13 -9.72
N ILE A 196 30.76 15.19 -9.30
CA ILE A 196 29.61 15.45 -8.44
C ILE A 196 30.02 15.11 -7.02
N ASP A 197 29.77 16.03 -6.07
CA ASP A 197 30.01 15.76 -4.67
C ASP A 197 29.04 14.69 -4.16
N TYR A 198 29.58 13.55 -3.72
CA TYR A 198 28.77 12.43 -3.24
C TYR A 198 27.99 12.80 -1.95
N GLU A 199 28.56 13.63 -1.10
CA GLU A 199 27.90 14.09 0.12
C GLU A 199 26.61 14.88 -0.16
N GLU A 200 26.56 15.61 -1.27
CA GLU A 200 25.34 16.31 -1.73
C GLU A 200 24.23 15.32 -2.18
N LEU A 201 24.60 14.09 -2.54
CA LEU A 201 23.63 13.07 -2.96
C LEU A 201 23.00 12.32 -1.78
N ILE A 202 23.66 12.27 -0.62
CA ILE A 202 23.17 11.51 0.54
C ILE A 202 21.74 11.89 0.95
N PRO A 203 21.37 13.17 1.12
CA PRO A 203 20.00 13.54 1.47
C PRO A 203 18.97 13.08 0.42
N LYS A 204 19.32 13.15 -0.86
CA LYS A 204 18.44 12.71 -1.96
C LYS A 204 18.28 11.18 -1.98
N ILE A 205 19.35 10.45 -1.68
CA ILE A 205 19.33 9.00 -1.54
C ILE A 205 18.43 8.61 -0.37
N GLN A 206 18.56 9.29 0.76
CA GLN A 206 17.72 9.07 1.95
C GLN A 206 16.25 9.34 1.67
N GLU A 207 15.92 10.44 0.97
CA GLU A 207 14.56 10.79 0.57
C GLU A 207 13.96 9.70 -0.32
N ILE A 208 14.67 9.27 -1.37
CA ILE A 208 14.24 8.19 -2.26
C ILE A 208 14.01 6.90 -1.46
N GLN A 209 14.86 6.58 -0.51
CA GLN A 209 14.76 5.35 0.26
C GLN A 209 13.66 5.40 1.33
N LYS A 210 13.37 6.57 1.89
CA LYS A 210 12.23 6.73 2.79
C LYS A 210 10.93 6.34 2.10
N ILE A 211 10.79 6.71 0.83
CA ILE A 211 9.65 6.33 -0.02
C ILE A 211 9.54 4.80 -0.15
N LEU A 212 10.68 4.11 -0.29
CA LEU A 212 10.73 2.65 -0.40
C LEU A 212 10.25 1.90 0.84
N PHE A 213 10.60 2.41 2.03
CA PHE A 213 10.19 1.79 3.28
C PHE A 213 8.67 1.86 3.48
N GLU A 214 8.05 2.97 3.08
CA GLU A 214 6.60 3.15 3.20
C GLU A 214 5.82 2.29 2.20
N ASP A 215 6.32 2.13 0.96
CA ASP A 215 5.59 1.47 -0.13
C ASP A 215 6.14 0.08 -0.51
N ARG A 216 7.22 -0.41 0.14
CA ARG A 216 7.95 -1.65 -0.19
C ARG A 216 8.49 -1.73 -1.64
N GLU A 217 8.65 -0.58 -2.30
CA GLU A 217 9.03 -0.45 -3.69
C GLU A 217 10.52 -0.07 -3.83
N TYR A 218 11.20 -0.66 -4.80
CA TYR A 218 12.62 -0.39 -5.03
C TYR A 218 12.83 0.71 -6.07
N ILE A 219 13.26 1.90 -5.64
CA ILE A 219 13.70 2.96 -6.55
C ILE A 219 15.22 2.83 -6.78
N PRO A 220 15.70 2.75 -8.03
CA PRO A 220 17.13 2.74 -8.30
C PRO A 220 17.78 4.03 -7.79
N VAL A 221 18.80 3.88 -6.94
CA VAL A 221 19.49 5.04 -6.31
C VAL A 221 20.12 5.99 -7.34
N GLU A 222 20.46 5.47 -8.52
CA GLU A 222 21.02 6.23 -9.63
C GLU A 222 20.08 7.33 -10.15
N VAL A 223 18.79 7.25 -9.81
CA VAL A 223 17.79 8.27 -10.15
C VAL A 223 18.17 9.63 -9.53
N CYS A 224 18.84 9.65 -8.37
CA CYS A 224 19.31 10.90 -7.74
C CYS A 224 20.30 11.70 -8.60
N LEU A 225 20.92 11.07 -9.62
CA LEU A 225 21.82 11.71 -10.57
C LEU A 225 21.10 12.41 -11.74
N LEU A 226 19.81 12.20 -11.94
CA LEU A 226 19.07 12.81 -13.05
C LEU A 226 19.15 14.35 -13.10
N PRO A 227 19.13 15.09 -12.00
CA PRO A 227 19.34 16.54 -12.01
C PRO A 227 20.69 16.97 -12.59
N TYR A 228 21.70 16.09 -12.54
CA TYR A 228 23.07 16.37 -13.00
C TYR A 228 23.31 15.95 -14.46
N LYS A 229 22.31 16.06 -15.31
CA LYS A 229 22.33 15.63 -16.74
C LYS A 229 23.60 15.97 -17.51
N LYS A 230 24.14 17.18 -17.31
CA LYS A 230 25.34 17.64 -18.01
C LYS A 230 26.58 16.87 -17.55
N ALA A 231 26.69 16.60 -16.26
CA ALA A 231 27.84 15.90 -15.66
C ALA A 231 27.85 14.42 -16.02
N ILE A 232 26.70 13.72 -15.88
CA ILE A 232 26.63 12.28 -16.13
C ILE A 232 26.63 11.91 -17.61
N GLY A 233 26.40 12.87 -18.50
CA GLY A 233 26.36 12.68 -19.94
C GLY A 233 25.07 12.02 -20.46
N GLN A 234 24.83 12.16 -21.76
CA GLN A 234 23.55 11.78 -22.38
C GLN A 234 23.23 10.29 -22.27
N LYS A 235 24.22 9.40 -22.34
CA LYS A 235 24.01 7.93 -22.30
C LYS A 235 23.48 7.49 -20.94
N ARG A 236 24.16 7.89 -19.84
CA ARG A 236 23.74 7.56 -18.47
C ARG A 236 22.38 8.21 -18.15
N TYR A 237 22.19 9.46 -18.57
CA TYR A 237 20.92 10.16 -18.39
C TYR A 237 19.73 9.42 -19.01
N ILE A 238 19.84 8.96 -20.25
CA ILE A 238 18.78 8.21 -20.93
C ILE A 238 18.49 6.89 -20.21
N GLU A 239 19.53 6.20 -19.75
CA GLU A 239 19.38 4.94 -19.04
C GLU A 239 18.65 5.13 -17.71
N TYR A 240 19.08 6.08 -16.87
CA TYR A 240 18.49 6.36 -15.57
C TYR A 240 17.05 6.88 -15.70
N ARG A 241 16.82 7.77 -16.67
CA ARG A 241 15.47 8.23 -17.02
C ARG A 241 14.55 7.07 -17.39
N ARG A 242 15.02 6.11 -18.19
CA ARG A 242 14.23 4.92 -18.58
C ARG A 242 13.87 4.06 -17.37
N ARG A 243 14.80 3.89 -16.44
CA ARG A 243 14.54 3.14 -15.19
C ARG A 243 13.46 3.83 -14.36
N LEU A 244 13.55 5.14 -14.18
CA LEU A 244 12.52 5.90 -13.48
C LEU A 244 11.18 5.89 -14.20
N SER A 245 11.18 6.03 -15.55
CA SER A 245 9.94 5.94 -16.34
C SER A 245 9.20 4.63 -16.10
N LYS A 246 9.92 3.51 -16.15
CA LYS A 246 9.32 2.19 -15.91
C LYS A 246 8.75 2.08 -14.52
N LEU A 247 9.46 2.53 -13.50
CA LEU A 247 8.98 2.53 -12.13
C LEU A 247 7.73 3.37 -11.94
N LEU A 248 7.67 4.56 -12.53
CA LEU A 248 6.49 5.43 -12.47
C LEU A 248 5.29 4.88 -13.26
N GLU A 249 5.52 4.05 -14.29
CA GLU A 249 4.44 3.33 -14.97
C GLU A 249 3.82 2.25 -14.10
N GLU A 250 4.64 1.56 -13.31
CA GLU A 250 4.20 0.53 -12.36
C GLU A 250 3.57 1.16 -11.11
N HIS A 251 4.11 2.30 -10.63
CA HIS A 251 3.76 2.96 -9.37
C HIS A 251 3.58 4.49 -9.54
N PRO A 252 2.49 4.95 -10.16
CA PRO A 252 2.29 6.36 -10.49
C PRO A 252 2.29 7.30 -9.27
N ARG A 253 1.86 6.83 -8.10
CA ARG A 253 1.81 7.63 -6.87
C ARG A 253 3.18 8.01 -6.32
N LEU A 254 4.26 7.35 -6.76
CA LEU A 254 5.62 7.75 -6.40
C LEU A 254 5.95 9.18 -6.84
N MET A 255 5.27 9.69 -7.87
CA MET A 255 5.42 11.07 -8.30
C MET A 255 5.18 12.08 -7.16
N GLU A 256 4.21 11.83 -6.27
CA GLU A 256 3.85 12.74 -5.17
C GLU A 256 4.98 12.87 -4.13
N LYS A 257 5.84 11.87 -4.08
CA LYS A 257 6.94 11.72 -3.11
C LYS A 257 8.29 12.13 -3.69
N LEU A 258 8.39 12.27 -5.01
CA LEU A 258 9.62 12.66 -5.69
C LEU A 258 9.71 14.18 -5.83
N ASP A 259 10.95 14.70 -5.86
CA ASP A 259 11.19 16.09 -6.23
C ASP A 259 10.60 16.39 -7.61
N LEU A 260 9.68 17.34 -7.68
CA LEU A 260 8.97 17.71 -8.91
C LEU A 260 9.91 18.20 -10.02
N SER A 261 11.16 18.58 -9.70
CA SER A 261 12.17 18.96 -10.69
C SER A 261 12.52 17.82 -11.66
N TYR A 262 12.36 16.57 -11.28
CA TYR A 262 12.51 15.42 -12.19
C TYR A 262 11.57 15.51 -13.39
N PHE A 263 10.38 16.05 -13.19
CA PHE A 263 9.34 16.22 -14.22
C PHE A 263 9.52 17.43 -15.10
N ASN A 264 10.62 18.18 -14.97
CA ASN A 264 11.07 19.12 -16.01
C ASN A 264 11.50 18.38 -17.28
N ASP A 265 11.87 17.11 -17.18
CA ASP A 265 12.00 16.23 -18.35
C ASP A 265 10.61 15.86 -18.90
N ARG A 266 10.34 16.27 -20.14
CA ARG A 266 9.03 16.03 -20.79
C ARG A 266 8.69 14.55 -20.98
N VAL A 267 9.69 13.66 -21.01
CA VAL A 267 9.46 12.23 -21.14
C VAL A 267 8.95 11.67 -19.80
N LEU A 268 9.60 12.04 -18.70
CA LEU A 268 9.13 11.67 -17.35
C LEU A 268 7.77 12.29 -17.04
N ALA A 269 7.55 13.56 -17.39
CA ALA A 269 6.27 14.21 -17.22
C ALA A 269 5.14 13.47 -17.97
N LYS A 270 5.38 13.03 -19.21
CA LYS A 270 4.38 12.25 -19.96
C LYS A 270 4.00 10.93 -19.32
N VAL A 271 4.92 10.27 -18.61
CA VAL A 271 4.61 9.02 -17.92
C VAL A 271 3.51 9.23 -16.89
N VAL A 272 3.61 10.30 -16.10
CA VAL A 272 2.66 10.61 -15.05
C VAL A 272 1.42 11.35 -15.54
N LEU A 273 1.53 12.18 -16.59
CA LEU A 273 0.40 12.92 -17.18
C LEU A 273 -0.65 12.03 -17.87
N LYS A 274 -0.49 10.71 -17.87
CA LYS A 274 -1.54 9.75 -18.22
C LYS A 274 -2.69 9.73 -17.19
N TYR A 275 -2.46 10.28 -16.01
CA TYR A 275 -3.42 10.34 -14.93
C TYR A 275 -4.00 11.76 -14.79
N ARG A 276 -5.16 11.89 -14.13
CA ARG A 276 -5.86 13.18 -13.99
C ARG A 276 -5.05 14.23 -13.20
N TRP A 277 -4.61 13.86 -12.00
CA TRP A 277 -4.10 14.78 -10.99
C TRP A 277 -2.68 15.32 -11.23
N PRO A 278 -1.73 14.65 -11.96
CA PRO A 278 -0.37 15.13 -12.11
C PRO A 278 -0.25 16.48 -12.83
N LEU A 279 -1.18 16.81 -13.72
CA LEU A 279 -1.16 18.13 -14.37
C LEU A 279 -1.32 19.27 -13.34
N GLY A 280 -2.06 19.03 -12.25
CA GLY A 280 -2.22 19.97 -11.13
C GLY A 280 -0.92 20.24 -10.37
N LEU A 281 -0.02 19.26 -10.29
CA LEU A 281 1.28 19.37 -9.63
C LEU A 281 2.40 19.92 -10.52
N LEU A 282 2.17 20.03 -11.82
CA LEU A 282 3.17 20.44 -12.82
C LEU A 282 2.78 21.74 -13.51
N PRO A 283 2.83 22.90 -12.81
CA PRO A 283 2.35 24.18 -13.31
C PRO A 283 3.02 24.61 -14.62
N GLN A 284 4.27 24.19 -14.87
CA GLN A 284 5.00 24.46 -16.10
C GLN A 284 4.35 23.85 -17.36
N TYR A 285 3.44 22.89 -17.19
CA TYR A 285 2.75 22.22 -18.31
C TYR A 285 1.27 22.58 -18.44
N GLN A 286 0.70 23.30 -17.48
CA GLN A 286 -0.72 23.67 -17.49
C GLN A 286 -1.12 24.57 -18.67
N ASP A 287 -0.15 25.29 -19.26
CA ASP A 287 -0.34 26.12 -20.47
C ASP A 287 0.43 25.58 -21.69
N ASP A 288 1.06 24.42 -21.60
CA ASP A 288 1.73 23.74 -22.72
C ASP A 288 0.72 22.90 -23.51
N GLU A 289 0.41 23.35 -24.73
CA GLU A 289 -0.60 22.74 -25.58
C GLU A 289 -0.36 21.23 -25.83
N VAL A 290 0.90 20.85 -26.06
CA VAL A 290 1.26 19.44 -26.33
C VAL A 290 1.08 18.59 -25.10
N MET A 291 1.45 19.09 -23.91
CA MET A 291 1.35 18.35 -22.67
C MET A 291 -0.08 18.29 -22.15
N VAL A 292 -0.83 19.39 -22.28
CA VAL A 292 -2.27 19.42 -21.96
C VAL A 292 -3.03 18.46 -22.86
N ARG A 293 -2.82 18.52 -24.19
CA ARG A 293 -3.47 17.59 -25.13
C ARG A 293 -3.14 16.13 -24.79
N TYR A 294 -1.88 15.86 -24.47
CA TYR A 294 -1.46 14.52 -24.06
C TYR A 294 -2.18 14.06 -22.78
N SER A 295 -2.25 14.91 -21.76
CA SER A 295 -2.95 14.58 -20.50
C SER A 295 -4.44 14.34 -20.75
N LEU A 296 -5.11 15.24 -21.48
CA LEU A 296 -6.54 15.12 -21.79
C LEU A 296 -6.85 13.88 -22.63
N SER A 297 -5.95 13.45 -23.52
CA SER A 297 -6.17 12.23 -24.32
C SER A 297 -6.19 10.95 -23.48
N HIS A 298 -5.74 10.99 -22.22
CA HIS A 298 -5.75 9.86 -21.29
C HIS A 298 -6.77 10.06 -20.14
N SER A 299 -7.03 11.29 -19.76
CA SER A 299 -8.01 11.67 -18.75
C SER A 299 -8.54 13.07 -19.02
N GLY A 300 -9.72 13.14 -19.61
CA GLY A 300 -10.36 14.42 -19.94
C GLY A 300 -10.59 15.32 -18.73
N GLU A 301 -10.76 14.73 -17.54
CA GLU A 301 -10.94 15.45 -16.28
C GLU A 301 -9.72 16.31 -15.91
N ALA A 302 -8.55 16.03 -16.47
CA ALA A 302 -7.35 16.84 -16.27
C ALA A 302 -7.50 18.28 -16.78
N ILE A 303 -8.54 18.59 -17.57
CA ILE A 303 -8.86 19.97 -18.00
C ILE A 303 -9.07 20.90 -16.81
N GLU A 304 -9.49 20.41 -15.67
CA GLU A 304 -9.62 21.15 -14.41
C GLU A 304 -8.32 21.88 -14.03
N PHE A 305 -7.18 21.25 -14.32
CA PHE A 305 -5.84 21.75 -13.98
C PHE A 305 -5.18 22.51 -15.14
N ALA A 306 -5.73 22.44 -16.35
CA ALA A 306 -5.20 23.18 -17.48
C ALA A 306 -5.41 24.69 -17.30
N SER A 307 -4.62 25.52 -18.03
CA SER A 307 -4.78 26.98 -17.97
C SER A 307 -6.18 27.42 -18.46
N LYS A 308 -6.59 28.60 -18.03
CA LYS A 308 -7.89 29.19 -18.43
C LYS A 308 -8.06 29.30 -19.94
N ARG A 309 -6.98 29.41 -20.70
CA ARG A 309 -7.00 29.40 -22.15
C ARG A 309 -7.66 28.14 -22.71
N PHE A 310 -7.37 26.98 -22.13
CA PHE A 310 -7.95 25.70 -22.55
C PHE A 310 -9.34 25.48 -21.92
N GLN A 311 -9.50 25.81 -20.64
CA GLN A 311 -10.80 25.68 -19.95
C GLN A 311 -11.90 26.52 -20.58
N ASN A 312 -11.56 27.69 -21.13
CA ASN A 312 -12.51 28.62 -21.78
C ASN A 312 -12.64 28.38 -23.30
N ASN A 313 -11.99 27.35 -23.83
CA ASN A 313 -12.06 27.05 -25.26
C ASN A 313 -12.96 25.83 -25.48
N ARG A 314 -14.05 26.05 -26.23
CA ARG A 314 -15.09 25.04 -26.48
C ARG A 314 -14.55 23.75 -27.12
N GLU A 315 -13.59 23.86 -28.05
CA GLU A 315 -13.03 22.70 -28.73
C GLU A 315 -12.17 21.84 -27.78
N TRP A 316 -11.44 22.47 -26.84
CA TRP A 316 -10.70 21.75 -25.83
C TRP A 316 -11.63 21.09 -24.81
N VAL A 317 -12.72 21.77 -24.45
CA VAL A 317 -13.77 21.19 -23.58
C VAL A 317 -14.42 19.99 -24.25
N LYS A 318 -14.74 20.09 -25.55
CA LYS A 318 -15.29 18.96 -26.33
C LYS A 318 -14.31 17.79 -26.33
N PHE A 319 -13.02 18.06 -26.62
CA PHE A 319 -11.98 17.04 -26.60
C PHE A 319 -11.85 16.37 -25.20
N ALA A 320 -11.93 17.16 -24.12
CA ALA A 320 -11.90 16.64 -22.76
C ALA A 320 -13.10 15.72 -22.46
N ILE A 321 -14.32 16.09 -22.89
CA ILE A 321 -15.51 15.24 -22.73
C ILE A 321 -15.35 13.93 -23.48
N GLU A 322 -14.86 13.96 -24.73
CA GLU A 322 -14.66 12.77 -25.56
C GLU A 322 -13.64 11.78 -24.97
N HIS A 323 -12.71 12.28 -24.10
CA HIS A 323 -11.63 11.49 -23.48
C HIS A 323 -11.78 11.37 -21.95
N SER A 324 -12.96 11.57 -21.41
CA SER A 324 -13.24 11.42 -19.99
C SER A 324 -13.17 9.95 -19.58
N ALA A 325 -12.11 9.60 -18.85
CA ALA A 325 -11.82 8.22 -18.45
C ALA A 325 -12.85 7.64 -17.46
N ASN A 326 -13.34 8.50 -16.54
CA ASN A 326 -14.36 8.14 -15.56
C ASN A 326 -15.77 8.53 -16.01
N GLY A 327 -15.89 9.09 -17.21
CA GLY A 327 -17.15 9.46 -17.83
C GLY A 327 -17.80 10.72 -17.29
N THR A 328 -17.88 10.90 -15.98
CA THR A 328 -18.54 12.05 -15.38
C THR A 328 -17.58 13.24 -15.32
N ILE A 329 -17.77 14.23 -16.17
CA ILE A 329 -16.92 15.42 -16.26
C ILE A 329 -17.67 16.73 -15.99
N MET A 330 -19.01 16.75 -16.20
CA MET A 330 -19.81 17.96 -16.05
C MET A 330 -19.89 18.49 -14.59
N TYR A 331 -19.45 17.70 -13.59
CA TYR A 331 -19.40 18.17 -12.20
C TYR A 331 -18.28 19.21 -11.97
N LEU A 332 -17.21 19.22 -12.78
CA LEU A 332 -16.08 20.12 -12.65
C LEU A 332 -16.52 21.59 -12.74
N ASP A 333 -15.86 22.45 -11.95
CA ASP A 333 -16.18 23.88 -11.92
C ASP A 333 -15.93 24.57 -13.26
N CYS A 334 -14.90 24.18 -13.99
CA CYS A 334 -14.60 24.70 -15.31
C CYS A 334 -15.65 24.35 -16.37
N MET A 335 -16.50 23.33 -16.11
CA MET A 335 -17.58 22.93 -17.00
C MET A 335 -18.89 23.73 -16.78
N LYS A 336 -19.02 24.52 -15.70
CA LYS A 336 -20.24 25.29 -15.40
C LYS A 336 -20.73 26.15 -16.57
N PRO A 337 -19.88 26.89 -17.33
CA PRO A 337 -20.32 27.67 -18.49
C PRO A 337 -20.94 26.83 -19.60
N TYR A 338 -20.53 25.56 -19.70
CA TYR A 338 -20.91 24.65 -20.81
C TYR A 338 -22.12 23.76 -20.49
N ARG A 339 -22.63 23.80 -19.27
CA ARG A 339 -23.82 23.04 -18.83
C ARG A 339 -25.12 23.43 -19.56
N LYS A 340 -25.08 24.53 -20.36
CA LYS A 340 -26.18 24.98 -21.22
C LYS A 340 -25.91 24.77 -22.72
N ASP A 341 -24.70 24.35 -23.09
CA ASP A 341 -24.36 24.03 -24.48
C ASP A 341 -24.96 22.70 -24.86
N LYS A 342 -25.98 22.72 -25.73
CA LYS A 342 -26.75 21.53 -26.09
C LYS A 342 -25.85 20.41 -26.63
N GLU A 343 -24.94 20.72 -27.55
CA GLU A 343 -24.05 19.73 -28.17
C GLU A 343 -23.15 19.07 -27.12
N LEU A 344 -22.53 19.88 -26.23
CA LEU A 344 -21.63 19.37 -25.20
C LEU A 344 -22.39 18.61 -24.11
N VAL A 345 -23.59 19.02 -23.75
CA VAL A 345 -24.46 18.32 -22.80
C VAL A 345 -24.83 16.94 -23.34
N TYR A 346 -25.30 16.85 -24.59
CA TYR A 346 -25.64 15.57 -25.21
C TYR A 346 -24.40 14.68 -25.37
N LEU A 347 -23.26 15.23 -25.76
CA LEU A 347 -22.00 14.51 -25.86
C LEU A 347 -21.59 13.93 -24.50
N ALA A 348 -21.60 14.75 -23.44
CA ALA A 348 -21.24 14.32 -22.10
C ALA A 348 -22.17 13.22 -21.57
N CYS A 349 -23.47 13.40 -21.74
CA CYS A 349 -24.45 12.39 -21.33
C CYS A 349 -24.36 11.10 -22.16
N LYS A 350 -23.93 11.19 -23.42
CA LYS A 350 -23.63 10.02 -24.26
C LYS A 350 -22.40 9.24 -23.76
N VAL A 351 -21.39 9.94 -23.26
CA VAL A 351 -20.17 9.33 -22.67
C VAL A 351 -20.50 8.66 -21.34
N GLU A 352 -21.23 9.36 -20.47
CA GLU A 352 -21.64 8.85 -19.17
C GLU A 352 -22.94 9.51 -18.70
N ARG A 353 -23.96 8.71 -18.46
CA ARG A 353 -25.31 9.16 -18.04
C ARG A 353 -25.30 10.05 -16.78
N TRP A 354 -24.36 9.85 -15.85
CA TRP A 354 -24.26 10.66 -14.64
C TRP A 354 -23.98 12.13 -14.90
N ASN A 355 -23.51 12.53 -16.08
CA ASN A 355 -23.40 13.91 -16.47
C ASN A 355 -24.76 14.64 -16.43
N PHE A 356 -25.89 13.92 -16.60
CA PHE A 356 -27.24 14.47 -16.53
C PHE A 356 -27.54 15.16 -15.19
N VAL A 357 -26.94 14.71 -14.09
CA VAL A 357 -27.11 15.31 -12.75
C VAL A 357 -26.59 16.74 -12.72
N TYR A 358 -25.54 17.02 -13.48
CA TYR A 358 -24.77 18.28 -13.40
C TYR A 358 -25.11 19.27 -14.52
N VAL A 359 -25.90 18.89 -15.55
CA VAL A 359 -26.33 19.81 -16.60
C VAL A 359 -27.32 20.87 -16.06
N ASP A 360 -27.54 21.92 -16.85
CA ASP A 360 -28.51 22.96 -16.48
C ASP A 360 -29.91 22.36 -16.28
N LYS A 361 -30.66 22.92 -15.34
CA LYS A 361 -32.00 22.43 -14.98
C LYS A 361 -32.98 22.39 -16.15
N SER A 362 -32.77 23.23 -17.19
CA SER A 362 -33.59 23.22 -18.41
C SER A 362 -33.57 21.88 -19.14
N TYR A 363 -32.48 21.11 -19.02
CA TYR A 363 -32.35 19.79 -19.63
C TYR A 363 -33.01 18.68 -18.83
N ARG A 364 -33.39 18.92 -17.59
CA ARG A 364 -34.09 17.92 -16.74
C ARG A 364 -35.48 17.58 -17.22
N ASP A 365 -36.00 18.37 -18.17
CA ASP A 365 -37.30 18.13 -18.87
C ASP A 365 -37.13 17.74 -20.35
N ASP A 366 -35.89 17.49 -20.78
CA ASP A 366 -35.59 17.05 -22.14
C ASP A 366 -35.75 15.50 -22.24
N PHE A 367 -36.82 15.09 -22.96
CA PHE A 367 -37.14 13.66 -23.06
C PHE A 367 -36.07 12.87 -23.82
N GLU A 368 -35.58 13.40 -24.93
CA GLU A 368 -34.57 12.70 -25.75
C GLU A 368 -33.24 12.55 -24.99
N LEU A 369 -32.84 13.56 -24.24
CA LEU A 369 -31.66 13.47 -23.39
C LEU A 369 -31.86 12.46 -22.26
N ALA A 370 -32.98 12.49 -21.55
CA ALA A 370 -33.30 11.55 -20.50
C ALA A 370 -33.31 10.11 -21.02
N LYS A 371 -33.95 9.90 -22.18
CA LYS A 371 -34.00 8.58 -22.86
C LYS A 371 -32.59 8.11 -23.23
N LEU A 372 -31.78 8.95 -23.86
CA LEU A 372 -30.36 8.65 -24.17
C LEU A 372 -29.59 8.16 -22.94
N CYS A 373 -29.77 8.80 -21.78
CA CYS A 373 -29.14 8.39 -20.54
C CYS A 373 -29.66 7.09 -19.97
N MET A 374 -30.98 6.86 -20.05
CA MET A 374 -31.64 5.66 -19.52
C MET A 374 -31.38 4.40 -20.37
N GLU A 375 -31.07 4.56 -21.67
CA GLU A 375 -30.71 3.45 -22.55
C GLU A 375 -29.30 2.90 -22.32
N GLN A 376 -28.45 3.57 -21.50
CA GLN A 376 -27.14 3.08 -21.15
C GLN A 376 -27.23 2.04 -20.03
N VAL A 377 -27.10 0.77 -20.38
CA VAL A 377 -27.21 -0.38 -19.46
C VAL A 377 -25.93 -0.57 -18.65
N GLY A 378 -26.04 -0.99 -17.40
CA GLY A 378 -24.92 -1.53 -16.61
C GLY A 378 -24.43 -0.73 -15.40
N ASN A 379 -25.13 0.33 -14.99
CA ASN A 379 -24.82 1.06 -13.76
C ASN A 379 -25.96 0.97 -12.74
N LEU A 380 -25.61 0.66 -11.48
CA LEU A 380 -26.53 0.46 -10.36
C LEU A 380 -27.35 1.70 -9.94
N ASN A 381 -26.99 2.87 -10.47
CA ASN A 381 -27.60 4.13 -10.07
C ASN A 381 -28.31 4.81 -11.26
N THR A 382 -29.54 5.20 -11.05
CA THR A 382 -30.35 5.86 -12.07
C THR A 382 -30.38 7.38 -11.88
N ILE A 383 -30.50 8.08 -13.00
CA ILE A 383 -30.71 9.53 -13.03
C ILE A 383 -32.17 9.92 -12.83
N TYR A 384 -33.07 8.98 -12.61
CA TYR A 384 -34.52 9.15 -12.62
C TYR A 384 -34.99 10.22 -11.63
N GLU A 385 -34.38 10.30 -10.44
CA GLU A 385 -34.70 11.30 -9.44
C GLU A 385 -34.45 12.75 -9.89
N TYR A 386 -33.47 12.95 -10.79
CA TYR A 386 -33.08 14.28 -11.29
C TYR A 386 -33.94 14.81 -12.43
N MET A 387 -34.81 13.96 -13.01
CA MET A 387 -35.71 14.36 -14.05
C MET A 387 -36.82 15.28 -13.53
N SER A 388 -37.46 16.04 -14.47
CA SER A 388 -38.66 16.81 -14.14
C SER A 388 -39.81 15.91 -13.69
N ALA A 389 -40.78 16.48 -12.98
CA ALA A 389 -41.99 15.75 -12.58
C ALA A 389 -42.75 15.20 -13.79
N ARG A 390 -42.70 15.89 -14.95
CA ARG A 390 -43.32 15.43 -16.21
C ARG A 390 -42.63 14.16 -16.71
N LEU A 391 -41.32 14.13 -16.75
CA LEU A 391 -40.56 12.95 -17.22
C LEU A 391 -40.66 11.79 -16.25
N ARG A 392 -40.62 12.05 -14.92
CA ARG A 392 -40.89 11.02 -13.91
C ARG A 392 -42.29 10.40 -13.97
N GLY A 393 -43.22 11.04 -14.67
CA GLY A 393 -44.53 10.50 -15.02
C GLY A 393 -44.62 9.83 -16.39
N ASN A 394 -43.50 9.80 -17.13
CA ASN A 394 -43.46 9.18 -18.45
C ASN A 394 -43.29 7.67 -18.35
N LYS A 395 -44.21 6.92 -18.99
CA LYS A 395 -44.26 5.46 -18.91
C LYS A 395 -43.06 4.80 -19.61
N GLU A 396 -42.63 5.34 -20.77
CA GLU A 396 -41.51 4.81 -21.54
C GLU A 396 -40.20 4.87 -20.71
N LEU A 397 -39.96 6.01 -20.04
CA LEU A 397 -38.79 6.14 -19.16
C LEU A 397 -38.89 5.23 -17.92
N ALA A 398 -40.08 5.06 -17.36
CA ALA A 398 -40.29 4.13 -16.25
C ALA A 398 -40.03 2.68 -16.64
N MET A 399 -40.40 2.30 -17.90
CA MET A 399 -40.09 0.97 -18.40
C MET A 399 -38.63 0.72 -18.63
N LEU A 400 -37.83 1.76 -18.94
CA LEU A 400 -36.37 1.67 -19.00
C LEU A 400 -35.77 1.55 -17.57
N ASP A 401 -36.27 2.32 -16.61
CA ASP A 401 -35.83 2.23 -15.20
C ASP A 401 -36.08 0.83 -14.62
N LEU A 402 -37.14 0.17 -15.00
CA LEU A 402 -37.42 -1.18 -14.55
C LEU A 402 -36.44 -2.25 -15.10
N GLN A 403 -35.61 -1.92 -16.08
CA GLN A 403 -34.52 -2.82 -16.53
C GLN A 403 -33.29 -2.78 -15.63
N GLU A 404 -33.19 -1.77 -14.77
CA GLU A 404 -32.10 -1.65 -13.83
C GLU A 404 -32.30 -2.59 -12.63
N ASP A 405 -31.20 -3.03 -11.97
CA ASP A 405 -31.27 -3.96 -10.83
C ASP A 405 -32.04 -3.37 -9.63
N PHE A 406 -32.03 -2.04 -9.49
CA PHE A 406 -32.71 -1.31 -8.41
C PHE A 406 -33.57 -0.19 -9.00
N PRO A 407 -34.80 -0.47 -9.47
CA PRO A 407 -35.64 0.54 -10.04
C PRO A 407 -36.14 1.55 -9.02
N ASN A 408 -36.19 2.82 -9.43
CA ASN A 408 -36.46 3.96 -8.57
C ASN A 408 -37.94 4.31 -8.46
N THR A 409 -38.77 3.34 -8.13
CA THR A 409 -40.24 3.48 -8.04
C THR A 409 -40.67 4.57 -7.05
N GLU A 410 -39.82 4.99 -6.11
CA GLU A 410 -40.07 6.10 -5.19
C GLU A 410 -40.25 7.45 -5.90
N TYR A 411 -39.62 7.65 -7.05
CA TYR A 411 -39.69 8.88 -7.81
C TYR A 411 -40.80 8.86 -8.88
N TYR A 412 -41.44 7.72 -9.09
CA TYR A 412 -42.54 7.61 -10.08
C TYR A 412 -43.71 8.49 -9.67
N SER A 413 -44.42 9.02 -10.67
CA SER A 413 -45.69 9.69 -10.41
C SER A 413 -46.70 8.73 -9.78
N SER A 414 -47.68 9.26 -9.04
CA SER A 414 -48.77 8.45 -8.46
C SER A 414 -49.54 7.62 -9.52
N LYS A 415 -49.61 8.15 -10.74
CA LYS A 415 -50.24 7.44 -11.88
C LYS A 415 -49.43 6.20 -12.22
N LEU A 416 -48.11 6.28 -12.38
CA LEU A 416 -47.28 5.15 -12.71
C LEU A 416 -47.20 4.14 -11.55
N ARG A 417 -47.15 4.61 -10.30
CA ARG A 417 -47.20 3.74 -9.11
C ARG A 417 -48.50 2.94 -8.99
N ASN A 418 -49.52 3.29 -9.77
CA ASN A 418 -50.80 2.58 -9.85
C ASN A 418 -51.08 1.98 -11.23
N ASP A 419 -50.09 1.92 -12.12
CA ASP A 419 -50.19 1.37 -13.48
C ASP A 419 -50.00 -0.15 -13.48
N ASP A 420 -50.95 -0.87 -14.08
CA ASP A 420 -50.93 -2.34 -14.09
C ASP A 420 -49.80 -2.94 -14.94
N GLU A 421 -49.40 -2.26 -16.02
CA GLU A 421 -48.31 -2.74 -16.89
C GLU A 421 -46.94 -2.52 -16.21
N ILE A 422 -46.72 -1.38 -15.54
CA ILE A 422 -45.57 -1.14 -14.72
C ILE A 422 -45.46 -2.22 -13.62
N ALA A 423 -46.55 -2.50 -12.92
CA ALA A 423 -46.56 -3.52 -11.87
C ALA A 423 -46.32 -4.93 -12.41
N ALA A 424 -46.87 -5.28 -13.56
CA ALA A 424 -46.65 -6.58 -14.22
C ALA A 424 -45.16 -6.74 -14.63
N THR A 425 -44.55 -5.67 -15.17
CA THR A 425 -43.14 -5.66 -15.56
C THR A 425 -42.25 -5.74 -14.34
N LEU A 426 -42.51 -4.97 -13.28
CA LEU A 426 -41.80 -5.04 -12.03
C LEU A 426 -41.81 -6.45 -11.43
N PHE A 427 -43.01 -7.09 -11.39
CA PHE A 427 -43.15 -8.44 -10.86
C PHE A 427 -42.34 -9.45 -11.69
N ARG A 428 -42.43 -9.34 -13.01
CA ARG A 428 -41.72 -10.24 -13.93
C ARG A 428 -40.21 -10.13 -13.82
N LEU A 429 -39.66 -8.93 -13.69
CA LEU A 429 -38.20 -8.68 -13.68
C LEU A 429 -37.61 -8.87 -12.31
N HIS A 430 -38.26 -8.45 -11.25
CA HIS A 430 -37.72 -8.34 -9.91
C HIS A 430 -38.40 -9.22 -8.84
N GLY A 431 -39.51 -9.88 -9.22
CA GLY A 431 -40.27 -10.75 -8.28
C GLY A 431 -41.07 -9.99 -7.22
N ALA A 432 -41.63 -10.76 -6.28
CA ALA A 432 -42.46 -10.22 -5.18
C ALA A 432 -41.63 -9.54 -4.07
N ASP A 433 -40.41 -10.01 -3.85
CA ASP A 433 -39.54 -9.59 -2.72
C ASP A 433 -38.75 -8.33 -3.03
N SER A 434 -38.94 -7.72 -4.20
CA SER A 434 -38.22 -6.50 -4.57
C SER A 434 -38.63 -5.31 -3.71
N TRP A 435 -37.63 -4.58 -3.21
CA TRP A 435 -37.83 -3.33 -2.50
C TRP A 435 -38.65 -2.28 -3.27
N ALA A 436 -38.57 -2.32 -4.60
CA ALA A 436 -39.33 -1.42 -5.49
C ALA A 436 -40.86 -1.47 -5.25
N TRP A 437 -41.41 -2.56 -4.73
CA TRP A 437 -42.82 -2.65 -4.35
C TRP A 437 -43.19 -1.69 -3.20
N HIS A 438 -42.26 -1.27 -2.38
CA HIS A 438 -42.54 -0.42 -1.24
C HIS A 438 -43.34 0.84 -1.63
N HIS A 439 -43.01 1.42 -2.77
CA HIS A 439 -43.61 2.65 -3.29
C HIS A 439 -44.81 2.45 -4.20
N MET A 440 -45.14 1.22 -4.61
CA MET A 440 -46.28 0.92 -5.44
C MET A 440 -47.61 1.05 -4.67
N SER A 441 -48.70 1.28 -5.40
CA SER A 441 -50.02 1.48 -4.78
C SER A 441 -50.49 0.25 -4.01
N LYS A 442 -51.27 0.48 -2.94
CA LYS A 442 -51.86 -0.59 -2.12
C LYS A 442 -52.70 -1.54 -2.97
N ARG A 443 -53.41 -1.02 -4.01
CA ARG A 443 -54.20 -1.82 -4.95
C ARG A 443 -53.33 -2.86 -5.63
N LEU A 444 -52.17 -2.48 -6.15
CA LEU A 444 -51.28 -3.37 -6.88
C LEU A 444 -50.58 -4.34 -5.94
N LYS A 445 -50.12 -3.88 -4.76
CA LYS A 445 -49.55 -4.78 -3.73
C LYS A 445 -50.52 -5.91 -3.41
N LYS A 446 -51.81 -5.58 -3.18
CA LYS A 446 -52.85 -6.58 -2.92
C LYS A 446 -53.06 -7.53 -4.13
N LYS A 447 -53.04 -6.97 -5.34
CA LYS A 447 -53.22 -7.78 -6.59
C LYS A 447 -52.11 -8.82 -6.73
N TYR A 448 -50.86 -8.46 -6.44
CA TYR A 448 -49.68 -9.33 -6.58
C TYR A 448 -49.30 -10.06 -5.28
N LYS A 449 -50.11 -9.97 -4.22
CA LYS A 449 -49.92 -10.60 -2.92
C LYS A 449 -48.57 -10.23 -2.29
N ILE A 450 -48.15 -8.97 -2.44
CA ILE A 450 -46.94 -8.43 -1.81
C ILE A 450 -47.24 -8.21 -0.35
N GLU A 451 -46.45 -8.85 0.54
CA GLU A 451 -46.55 -8.64 1.97
C GLU A 451 -46.04 -7.22 2.33
N GLU A 452 -46.70 -6.55 3.29
CA GLU A 452 -46.18 -5.26 3.81
C GLU A 452 -44.91 -5.60 4.62
N MET A 453 -43.75 -5.28 4.06
CA MET A 453 -42.46 -5.33 4.76
C MET A 453 -42.36 -4.19 5.77
#